data_922cc7f073094f1c8adb626fbf1c9edb
#
_entry.id   922cc7f073094f1c8adb626fbf1c9edb
#
_cell.length_a   1.000
_cell.length_b   1.000
_cell.length_c   1.000
_cell.angle_alpha   90.00
_cell.angle_beta   90.00
_cell.angle_gamma   90.00
#
_symmetry.space_group_name_H-M   'P 1'
#
loop_
_entity.id
_entity.type
_entity.pdbx_description
1 polymer ?
#
loop_
_entity_poly.entity_id
_entity_poly.type
_entity_poly.pdbx_seq_one_letter_code
_entity_poly.pdbx_strand_id
1 'polypeptide(L)'
;MNTNPKSTLPPRADFARNLIAKASAPAKQMRSVAPPARGFTMKVSRILLAVAAVASCAFRAQAQQTTLRVGHFPNITHAQALVASQLSREGKGWFEQRLGPDVKIEWFVYNAGPSAMEAIAANSIDLAYVGPNPALNLYVKAEGEEVRIVSGAALGGAALVVQGDGRLSKPADFKGRAIATPQLGGTQDVAARAWLKKQGYRITQLSGEVMVLPTPNPDQLSLFIDNKLDGVWTVEPWVSRLEMEGKGKIFLEQKDVITTVLVASVKALGARRELVKKFVAAHLELTEWINKNPDEAKRMANAALKVITKKAMPPELIDHAWPRLTFTTELPKGGLEAAVAEAQSVGFLRGKIDLSRLVTSP
;
A
#
# COMPACT_ATOMS: atom_id res chain seq x y z
N MET A 1 30.17 -20.11 -43.89
CA MET A 1 29.75 -21.45 -43.49
C MET A 1 29.59 -21.40 -41.98
N ASN A 2 28.36 -21.31 -41.49
CA ASN A 2 28.03 -21.68 -40.12
C ASN A 2 26.51 -21.80 -40.01
N THR A 3 26.08 -23.03 -39.87
CA THR A 3 24.69 -23.48 -39.87
C THR A 3 24.14 -23.45 -38.46
N ASN A 4 23.05 -22.74 -38.25
CA ASN A 4 22.29 -22.66 -37.00
C ASN A 4 21.18 -23.74 -37.01
N PRO A 5 21.03 -24.62 -36.01
CA PRO A 5 19.96 -25.62 -36.00
C PRO A 5 18.65 -24.99 -35.44
N LYS A 6 17.60 -25.09 -36.24
CA LYS A 6 16.21 -24.76 -35.86
C LYS A 6 15.68 -25.78 -34.86
N SER A 7 15.24 -25.37 -33.71
CA SER A 7 14.44 -26.18 -32.77
C SER A 7 12.97 -26.07 -33.19
N THR A 8 12.41 -27.20 -33.64
CA THR A 8 10.97 -27.37 -33.93
C THR A 8 10.26 -27.89 -32.69
N LEU A 9 9.31 -27.09 -32.17
CA LEU A 9 8.31 -27.56 -31.20
C LEU A 9 7.11 -28.17 -31.93
N PRO A 10 6.53 -29.29 -31.47
CA PRO A 10 5.34 -29.90 -32.09
C PRO A 10 4.07 -29.15 -31.82
N PRO A 11 3.04 -29.27 -32.71
CA PRO A 11 1.81 -28.50 -32.64
C PRO A 11 0.87 -28.96 -31.49
N ARG A 12 0.24 -27.98 -30.86
CA ARG A 12 -0.68 -28.08 -29.70
C ARG A 12 -1.98 -28.87 -29.90
N ALA A 13 -2.17 -29.56 -31.02
CA ALA A 13 -3.42 -30.24 -31.35
C ALA A 13 -3.57 -31.67 -30.79
N ASP A 14 -2.49 -32.34 -30.40
CA ASP A 14 -2.54 -33.77 -30.02
C ASP A 14 -2.72 -34.02 -28.51
N PHE A 15 -2.61 -33.00 -27.67
CA PHE A 15 -2.81 -33.15 -26.22
C PHE A 15 -4.29 -33.21 -25.79
N ALA A 16 -5.20 -32.70 -26.61
CA ALA A 16 -6.62 -32.65 -26.30
C ALA A 16 -7.40 -33.94 -26.70
N ARG A 17 -6.83 -34.81 -27.54
CA ARG A 17 -7.55 -36.04 -28.01
C ARG A 17 -7.38 -37.25 -27.09
N ASN A 18 -6.41 -37.30 -26.22
CA ASN A 18 -6.16 -38.43 -25.33
C ASN A 18 -6.90 -38.40 -23.98
N LEU A 19 -7.67 -37.35 -23.68
CA LEU A 19 -8.44 -37.24 -22.43
C LEU A 19 -9.92 -37.68 -22.56
N ILE A 20 -10.42 -37.94 -23.77
CA ILE A 20 -11.84 -38.31 -24.02
C ILE A 20 -12.06 -39.82 -24.18
N ALA A 21 -11.02 -40.64 -24.32
CA ALA A 21 -11.12 -42.07 -24.66
C ALA A 21 -11.18 -43.04 -23.44
N LYS A 22 -11.29 -42.55 -22.18
CA LYS A 22 -11.26 -43.41 -20.96
C LYS A 22 -12.57 -43.38 -20.13
N ALA A 23 -13.68 -42.91 -20.65
CA ALA A 23 -14.96 -42.84 -19.92
C ALA A 23 -16.09 -43.55 -20.67
N SER A 24 -15.92 -44.81 -21.07
CA SER A 24 -17.07 -45.65 -21.52
C SER A 24 -16.73 -47.15 -21.38
N ALA A 25 -17.05 -47.70 -20.22
CA ALA A 25 -17.18 -49.15 -20.04
C ALA A 25 -18.57 -49.46 -19.41
N PRO A 26 -19.30 -50.46 -19.90
CA PRO A 26 -20.69 -50.66 -19.52
C PRO A 26 -20.84 -51.36 -18.17
N ALA A 27 -21.85 -50.92 -17.41
CA ALA A 27 -22.26 -51.51 -16.14
C ALA A 27 -22.85 -52.92 -16.32
N LYS A 28 -22.28 -53.92 -15.62
CA LYS A 28 -22.85 -55.26 -15.48
C LYS A 28 -24.03 -55.21 -14.51
N GLN A 29 -25.21 -55.62 -15.00
CA GLN A 29 -26.41 -55.93 -14.20
C GLN A 29 -26.12 -57.07 -13.22
N MET A 30 -26.24 -56.82 -11.91
CA MET A 30 -26.35 -57.86 -10.89
C MET A 30 -27.82 -58.02 -10.48
N ARG A 31 -28.32 -59.23 -10.60
CA ARG A 31 -29.67 -59.67 -10.20
C ARG A 31 -29.87 -59.54 -8.69
N SER A 32 -31.02 -59.00 -8.32
CA SER A 32 -31.51 -58.92 -6.95
C SER A 32 -31.89 -60.29 -6.40
N VAL A 33 -31.34 -60.66 -5.27
CA VAL A 33 -31.83 -61.72 -4.41
C VAL A 33 -32.28 -61.07 -3.09
N ALA A 34 -33.57 -61.15 -2.79
CA ALA A 34 -34.14 -60.64 -1.57
C ALA A 34 -33.86 -61.61 -0.38
N PRO A 35 -33.41 -61.15 0.77
CA PRO A 35 -33.41 -61.96 2.01
C PRO A 35 -34.68 -61.72 2.84
N PRO A 36 -35.07 -62.70 3.70
CA PRO A 36 -36.35 -62.69 4.39
C PRO A 36 -36.36 -61.73 5.59
N ALA A 37 -37.52 -61.12 5.78
CA ALA A 37 -37.82 -60.26 6.90
C ALA A 37 -37.72 -60.99 8.28
N ARG A 38 -36.86 -60.54 9.15
CA ARG A 38 -36.97 -60.78 10.60
C ARG A 38 -36.68 -59.49 11.37
N GLY A 39 -37.62 -59.14 12.24
CA GLY A 39 -37.73 -57.91 12.98
C GLY A 39 -36.52 -57.58 13.86
N PHE A 40 -35.92 -56.44 13.52
CA PHE A 40 -34.95 -55.76 14.38
C PHE A 40 -35.12 -54.23 14.18
N THR A 41 -36.28 -53.72 14.54
CA THR A 41 -36.68 -52.37 14.19
C THR A 41 -36.90 -51.46 15.39
N MET A 42 -36.04 -51.40 16.40
CA MET A 42 -36.23 -50.36 17.42
C MET A 42 -34.95 -49.77 18.09
N LYS A 43 -33.77 -50.29 17.79
CA LYS A 43 -32.54 -49.68 18.34
C LYS A 43 -31.69 -48.94 17.33
N VAL A 44 -31.82 -49.19 16.03
CA VAL A 44 -31.01 -48.57 14.96
C VAL A 44 -31.47 -47.15 14.67
N SER A 45 -32.76 -46.82 14.80
CA SER A 45 -33.25 -45.42 14.56
C SER A 45 -32.71 -44.39 15.57
N ARG A 46 -32.44 -44.77 16.81
CA ARG A 46 -31.91 -43.84 17.81
C ARG A 46 -30.40 -43.55 17.64
N ILE A 47 -29.65 -44.52 17.11
CA ILE A 47 -28.24 -44.37 16.81
C ILE A 47 -28.05 -43.53 15.52
N LEU A 48 -28.85 -43.73 14.50
CA LEU A 48 -28.84 -42.92 13.27
C LEU A 48 -29.24 -41.47 13.52
N LEU A 49 -30.20 -41.18 14.39
CA LEU A 49 -30.57 -39.82 14.81
C LEU A 49 -29.49 -39.15 15.62
N ALA A 50 -28.77 -39.87 16.49
CA ALA A 50 -27.64 -39.33 17.27
C ALA A 50 -26.43 -39.04 16.39
N VAL A 51 -26.11 -39.88 15.38
CA VAL A 51 -25.04 -39.66 14.42
C VAL A 51 -25.39 -38.53 13.46
N ALA A 52 -26.64 -38.37 13.06
CA ALA A 52 -27.11 -37.24 12.26
C ALA A 52 -27.05 -35.90 13.03
N ALA A 53 -27.37 -35.92 14.31
CA ALA A 53 -27.26 -34.74 15.20
C ALA A 53 -25.80 -34.33 15.44
N VAL A 54 -24.88 -35.29 15.62
CA VAL A 54 -23.45 -35.04 15.78
C VAL A 54 -22.83 -34.57 14.44
N ALA A 55 -23.24 -35.14 13.30
CA ALA A 55 -22.83 -34.69 11.97
C ALA A 55 -23.38 -33.27 11.65
N SER A 56 -24.59 -32.93 12.10
CA SER A 56 -25.16 -31.57 11.93
C SER A 56 -24.47 -30.53 12.82
N CYS A 57 -23.89 -30.91 13.96
CA CYS A 57 -23.07 -30.03 14.78
C CYS A 57 -21.64 -29.87 14.23
N ALA A 58 -21.14 -30.80 13.41
CA ALA A 58 -19.84 -30.70 12.74
C ALA A 58 -19.89 -29.84 11.48
N PHE A 59 -21.05 -29.60 10.87
CA PHE A 59 -21.33 -28.56 9.89
C PHE A 59 -21.58 -27.20 10.59
N ARG A 60 -20.79 -26.82 11.58
CA ARG A 60 -20.60 -25.40 11.84
C ARG A 60 -20.03 -24.84 10.56
N ALA A 61 -20.87 -24.02 9.91
CA ALA A 61 -20.44 -23.22 8.78
C ALA A 61 -19.05 -22.71 9.10
N GLN A 62 -18.06 -23.16 8.37
CA GLN A 62 -16.71 -22.59 8.42
C GLN A 62 -16.95 -21.14 8.02
N ALA A 63 -17.01 -20.25 9.01
CA ALA A 63 -17.30 -18.84 8.78
C ALA A 63 -16.28 -18.41 7.73
N GLN A 64 -16.77 -18.03 6.54
CA GLN A 64 -15.90 -17.70 5.42
C GLN A 64 -15.05 -16.55 5.86
N GLN A 65 -13.75 -16.80 6.06
CA GLN A 65 -12.79 -15.80 6.53
C GLN A 65 -12.83 -14.58 5.63
N THR A 66 -13.18 -13.44 6.18
CA THR A 66 -13.25 -12.17 5.45
C THR A 66 -11.85 -11.59 5.36
N THR A 67 -11.32 -11.48 4.16
CA THR A 67 -10.02 -10.83 3.93
C THR A 67 -10.22 -9.34 3.67
N LEU A 68 -9.50 -8.51 4.42
CA LEU A 68 -9.37 -7.08 4.19
C LEU A 68 -7.96 -6.80 3.65
N ARG A 69 -7.89 -6.26 2.44
CA ARG A 69 -6.64 -6.04 1.70
C ARG A 69 -6.19 -4.61 1.89
N VAL A 70 -4.98 -4.43 2.46
CA VAL A 70 -4.47 -3.11 2.87
C VAL A 70 -3.13 -2.82 2.21
N GLY A 71 -3.09 -1.73 1.43
CA GLY A 71 -1.87 -1.25 0.77
C GLY A 71 -1.05 -0.31 1.66
N HIS A 72 0.28 -0.38 1.56
CA HIS A 72 1.18 0.56 2.22
C HIS A 72 2.55 0.62 1.51
N PHE A 73 3.44 1.53 1.95
CA PHE A 73 4.81 1.63 1.43
C PHE A 73 5.83 1.30 2.50
N PRO A 74 7.05 0.88 2.13
CA PRO A 74 8.14 0.60 3.07
C PRO A 74 8.81 1.92 3.52
N ASN A 75 8.02 2.85 4.05
CA ASN A 75 8.44 4.16 4.52
C ASN A 75 8.00 4.37 5.97
N ILE A 76 8.79 5.08 6.78
CA ILE A 76 8.43 5.38 8.18
C ILE A 76 7.17 6.25 8.27
N THR A 77 6.88 7.06 7.25
CA THR A 77 5.61 7.79 7.13
C THR A 77 4.36 6.88 7.13
N HIS A 78 4.54 5.56 6.99
CA HIS A 78 3.50 4.53 7.07
C HIS A 78 3.63 3.66 8.34
N ALA A 79 4.08 4.26 9.45
CA ALA A 79 4.41 3.53 10.69
C ALA A 79 3.26 2.66 11.19
N GLN A 80 2.00 3.11 11.11
CA GLN A 80 0.84 2.32 11.52
C GLN A 80 0.76 1.00 10.75
N ALA A 81 0.93 1.03 9.43
CA ALA A 81 0.92 -0.17 8.60
C ALA A 81 2.14 -1.07 8.88
N LEU A 82 3.32 -0.48 9.05
CA LEU A 82 4.55 -1.22 9.36
C LEU A 82 4.42 -1.96 10.70
N VAL A 83 4.02 -1.26 11.76
CA VAL A 83 3.82 -1.84 13.09
C VAL A 83 2.76 -2.93 13.05
N ALA A 84 1.58 -2.65 12.46
CA ALA A 84 0.50 -3.62 12.39
C ALA A 84 0.88 -4.86 11.57
N SER A 85 1.53 -4.69 10.41
CA SER A 85 1.97 -5.81 9.58
C SER A 85 3.03 -6.68 10.29
N GLN A 86 3.88 -6.09 11.12
CA GLN A 86 4.82 -6.84 11.94
C GLN A 86 4.10 -7.63 13.02
N LEU A 87 3.15 -7.02 13.72
CA LEU A 87 2.32 -7.71 14.71
C LEU A 87 1.50 -8.85 14.09
N SER A 88 0.95 -8.68 12.89
CA SER A 88 0.25 -9.77 12.17
C SER A 88 1.19 -10.95 11.91
N ARG A 89 2.45 -10.71 11.49
CA ARG A 89 3.45 -11.77 11.28
C ARG A 89 3.84 -12.50 12.56
N GLU A 90 3.80 -11.81 13.70
CA GLU A 90 4.09 -12.39 15.03
C GLU A 90 2.89 -13.12 15.64
N GLY A 91 1.76 -13.21 14.94
CA GLY A 91 0.51 -13.80 15.47
C GLY A 91 -0.19 -12.93 16.51
N LYS A 92 0.19 -11.66 16.62
CA LYS A 92 -0.35 -10.65 17.55
C LYS A 92 -1.12 -9.56 16.83
N GLY A 93 -1.72 -9.86 15.68
CA GLY A 93 -2.30 -8.89 14.75
C GLY A 93 -3.16 -7.83 15.42
N TRP A 94 -2.75 -6.57 15.33
CA TRP A 94 -3.44 -5.44 15.96
C TRP A 94 -4.86 -5.27 15.45
N PHE A 95 -5.02 -5.28 14.13
CA PHE A 95 -6.31 -5.14 13.48
C PHE A 95 -7.14 -6.41 13.63
N GLU A 96 -6.54 -7.60 13.44
CA GLU A 96 -7.22 -8.88 13.52
C GLU A 96 -7.90 -9.08 14.87
N GLN A 97 -7.22 -8.70 15.98
CA GLN A 97 -7.80 -8.79 17.34
C GLN A 97 -9.02 -7.88 17.54
N ARG A 98 -9.09 -6.74 16.85
CA ARG A 98 -10.17 -5.74 16.99
C ARG A 98 -11.29 -5.95 15.99
N LEU A 99 -11.00 -6.50 14.83
CA LEU A 99 -11.98 -6.75 13.78
C LEU A 99 -12.74 -8.07 14.01
N GLY A 100 -12.13 -9.03 14.71
CA GLY A 100 -12.71 -10.31 15.05
C GLY A 100 -11.99 -11.51 14.43
N PRO A 101 -12.24 -12.72 14.93
CA PRO A 101 -11.48 -13.93 14.59
C PRO A 101 -11.67 -14.39 13.13
N ASP A 102 -12.75 -13.97 12.50
CA ASP A 102 -13.07 -14.32 11.11
C ASP A 102 -12.50 -13.32 10.10
N VAL A 103 -11.70 -12.34 10.57
CA VAL A 103 -11.09 -11.31 9.70
C VAL A 103 -9.59 -11.54 9.60
N LYS A 104 -9.11 -11.57 8.37
CA LYS A 104 -7.69 -11.58 8.02
C LYS A 104 -7.30 -10.27 7.36
N ILE A 105 -6.18 -9.69 7.78
CA ILE A 105 -5.56 -8.58 7.06
C ILE A 105 -4.52 -9.14 6.11
N GLU A 106 -4.61 -8.75 4.84
CA GLU A 106 -3.61 -9.04 3.82
C GLU A 106 -2.91 -7.76 3.42
N TRP A 107 -1.60 -7.71 3.67
CA TRP A 107 -0.78 -6.52 3.47
C TRP A 107 -0.12 -6.52 2.10
N PHE A 108 -0.34 -5.44 1.34
CA PHE A 108 0.24 -5.23 0.00
C PHE A 108 1.23 -4.07 0.04
N VAL A 109 2.45 -4.32 -0.46
CA VAL A 109 3.51 -3.32 -0.49
C VAL A 109 3.60 -2.69 -1.87
N TYR A 110 3.53 -1.34 -1.92
CA TYR A 110 3.68 -0.55 -3.12
C TYR A 110 4.93 0.34 -3.01
N ASN A 111 5.49 0.72 -4.16
CA ASN A 111 6.62 1.64 -4.18
C ASN A 111 6.20 3.10 -3.93
N ALA A 112 5.05 3.51 -4.47
CA ALA A 112 4.52 4.87 -4.34
C ALA A 112 3.00 4.94 -4.60
N GLY A 113 2.42 6.13 -4.38
CA GLY A 113 0.98 6.35 -4.34
C GLY A 113 0.20 6.07 -5.61
N PRO A 114 0.62 6.51 -6.79
CA PRO A 114 -0.11 6.22 -8.02
C PRO A 114 -0.41 4.74 -8.21
N SER A 115 0.57 3.85 -7.99
CA SER A 115 0.38 2.39 -8.12
C SER A 115 -0.61 1.82 -7.09
N ALA A 116 -0.62 2.35 -5.85
CA ALA A 116 -1.59 1.94 -4.84
C ALA A 116 -3.01 2.41 -5.21
N MET A 117 -3.16 3.58 -5.82
CA MET A 117 -4.46 4.08 -6.27
C MET A 117 -4.99 3.34 -7.50
N GLU A 118 -4.12 2.89 -8.40
CA GLU A 118 -4.49 1.96 -9.47
C GLU A 118 -5.03 0.64 -8.89
N ALA A 119 -4.43 0.13 -7.82
CA ALA A 119 -4.92 -1.08 -7.15
C ALA A 119 -6.27 -0.87 -6.43
N ILE A 120 -6.55 0.32 -5.88
CA ILE A 120 -7.88 0.71 -5.35
C ILE A 120 -8.91 0.69 -6.49
N ALA A 121 -8.63 1.39 -7.60
CA ALA A 121 -9.52 1.46 -8.75
C ALA A 121 -9.78 0.09 -9.40
N ALA A 122 -8.77 -0.78 -9.43
CA ALA A 122 -8.89 -2.16 -9.88
C ALA A 122 -9.58 -3.10 -8.88
N ASN A 123 -10.00 -2.61 -7.71
CA ASN A 123 -10.53 -3.42 -6.60
C ASN A 123 -9.58 -4.53 -6.13
N SER A 124 -8.28 -4.36 -6.31
CA SER A 124 -7.24 -5.28 -5.85
C SER A 124 -6.92 -5.12 -4.37
N ILE A 125 -7.13 -3.92 -3.82
CA ILE A 125 -7.04 -3.62 -2.38
C ILE A 125 -8.27 -2.82 -1.92
N ASP A 126 -8.55 -2.86 -0.63
CA ASP A 126 -9.74 -2.26 -0.01
C ASP A 126 -9.43 -0.94 0.68
N LEU A 127 -8.28 -0.87 1.34
CA LEU A 127 -7.74 0.32 2.00
C LEU A 127 -6.27 0.52 1.59
N ALA A 128 -5.79 1.75 1.77
CA ALA A 128 -4.37 2.04 1.61
C ALA A 128 -3.93 3.21 2.49
N TYR A 129 -2.71 3.12 2.99
CA TYR A 129 -1.95 4.26 3.44
C TYR A 129 -1.26 4.87 2.22
N VAL A 130 -1.48 6.17 1.96
CA VAL A 130 -1.03 6.82 0.73
C VAL A 130 -0.86 8.32 0.94
N GLY A 131 -0.05 8.97 0.13
CA GLY A 131 0.02 10.43 0.12
C GLY A 131 -1.26 11.10 -0.42
N PRO A 132 -1.55 12.36 -0.06
CA PRO A 132 -2.79 13.02 -0.46
C PRO A 132 -2.94 13.20 -1.98
N ASN A 133 -1.88 13.54 -2.72
CA ASN A 133 -2.00 13.83 -4.14
C ASN A 133 -2.44 12.63 -5.00
N PRO A 134 -1.94 11.40 -4.81
CA PRO A 134 -2.48 10.23 -5.50
C PRO A 134 -3.96 9.97 -5.19
N ALA A 135 -4.38 10.14 -3.92
CA ALA A 135 -5.78 10.00 -3.52
C ALA A 135 -6.66 11.04 -4.22
N LEU A 136 -6.24 12.32 -4.22
CA LEU A 136 -6.89 13.42 -4.93
C LEU A 136 -7.00 13.15 -6.44
N ASN A 137 -5.92 12.64 -7.04
CA ASN A 137 -5.91 12.31 -8.47
C ASN A 137 -6.94 11.23 -8.83
N LEU A 138 -7.01 10.15 -8.04
CA LEU A 138 -8.00 9.09 -8.25
C LEU A 138 -9.41 9.65 -8.01
N TYR A 139 -9.62 10.39 -6.92
CA TYR A 139 -10.91 11.00 -6.59
C TYR A 139 -11.45 11.87 -7.74
N VAL A 140 -10.60 12.74 -8.31
CA VAL A 140 -11.01 13.63 -9.41
C VAL A 140 -11.24 12.84 -10.69
N LYS A 141 -10.34 11.93 -11.06
CA LYS A 141 -10.47 11.12 -12.29
C LYS A 141 -11.71 10.22 -12.30
N ALA A 142 -12.09 9.72 -11.13
CA ALA A 142 -13.23 8.84 -10.96
C ALA A 142 -14.49 9.61 -10.48
N GLU A 143 -14.52 10.94 -10.61
CA GLU A 143 -15.66 11.79 -10.23
C GLU A 143 -16.17 11.52 -8.80
N GLY A 144 -15.25 11.13 -7.91
CA GLY A 144 -15.54 10.76 -6.53
C GLY A 144 -16.13 9.37 -6.32
N GLU A 145 -16.13 8.48 -7.31
CA GLU A 145 -16.79 7.15 -7.19
C GLU A 145 -15.88 6.01 -6.73
N GLU A 146 -14.55 6.25 -6.55
CA GLU A 146 -13.61 5.16 -6.26
C GLU A 146 -12.97 5.21 -4.87
N VAL A 147 -12.72 6.38 -4.30
CA VAL A 147 -11.91 6.51 -3.08
C VAL A 147 -12.44 7.57 -2.13
N ARG A 148 -12.26 7.33 -0.82
CA ARG A 148 -12.48 8.30 0.28
C ARG A 148 -11.28 8.30 1.21
N ILE A 149 -10.94 9.47 1.75
CA ILE A 149 -10.04 9.59 2.90
C ILE A 149 -10.87 9.33 4.16
N VAL A 150 -10.44 8.38 4.97
CA VAL A 150 -11.14 7.96 6.19
C VAL A 150 -10.39 8.35 7.46
N SER A 151 -9.11 8.76 7.35
CA SER A 151 -8.30 9.27 8.46
C SER A 151 -7.02 9.94 7.95
N GLY A 152 -6.41 10.82 8.75
CA GLY A 152 -4.98 11.13 8.65
C GLY A 152 -4.14 9.95 9.08
N ALA A 153 -2.81 10.01 8.85
CA ALA A 153 -1.85 9.03 9.34
C ALA A 153 -0.51 9.66 9.73
N ALA A 154 0.05 10.53 8.89
CA ALA A 154 1.30 11.22 9.21
C ALA A 154 1.39 12.61 8.56
N LEU A 155 2.03 13.52 9.30
CA LEU A 155 2.49 14.82 8.82
C LEU A 155 4.02 14.86 8.85
N GLY A 156 4.62 15.68 8.01
CA GLY A 156 6.07 15.89 8.00
C GLY A 156 6.85 14.72 7.41
N GLY A 157 8.13 14.68 7.73
CA GLY A 157 9.06 13.64 7.25
C GLY A 157 9.33 13.68 5.75
N ALA A 158 9.02 14.78 5.07
CA ALA A 158 9.34 14.99 3.67
C ALA A 158 10.35 16.14 3.52
N ALA A 159 11.31 15.99 2.61
CA ALA A 159 12.32 17.02 2.38
C ALA A 159 12.91 16.96 0.97
N LEU A 160 13.43 18.09 0.51
CA LEU A 160 14.39 18.19 -0.58
C LEU A 160 15.79 18.10 0.02
N VAL A 161 16.47 17.00 -0.26
CA VAL A 161 17.87 16.79 0.10
C VAL A 161 18.71 17.05 -1.14
N VAL A 162 19.79 17.82 -1.00
CA VAL A 162 20.72 18.17 -2.06
C VAL A 162 22.13 17.67 -1.74
N GLN A 163 23.00 17.60 -2.76
CA GLN A 163 24.40 17.25 -2.55
C GLN A 163 25.05 18.17 -1.51
N GLY A 164 25.83 17.58 -0.60
CA GLY A 164 26.45 18.31 0.52
C GLY A 164 27.66 19.16 0.15
N ASP A 165 28.03 19.23 -1.13
CA ASP A 165 29.19 19.95 -1.66
C ASP A 165 29.00 21.47 -1.80
N GLY A 166 27.80 21.98 -1.48
CA GLY A 166 27.51 23.41 -1.50
C GLY A 166 27.11 23.99 -2.86
N ARG A 167 27.07 23.17 -3.93
CA ARG A 167 26.66 23.63 -5.27
C ARG A 167 25.20 24.09 -5.37
N LEU A 168 24.35 23.64 -4.45
CA LEU A 168 22.95 24.07 -4.31
C LEU A 168 22.75 24.71 -2.94
N SER A 169 22.82 26.03 -2.87
CA SER A 169 22.70 26.81 -1.65
C SER A 169 21.51 27.76 -1.63
N LYS A 170 21.01 28.12 -2.81
CA LYS A 170 19.85 29.01 -3.02
C LYS A 170 19.01 28.54 -4.22
N PRO A 171 17.74 28.95 -4.30
CA PRO A 171 16.85 28.53 -5.41
C PRO A 171 17.42 28.77 -6.81
N ALA A 172 18.20 29.85 -7.03
CA ALA A 172 18.78 30.16 -8.33
C ALA A 172 19.80 29.11 -8.83
N ASP A 173 20.36 28.29 -7.93
CA ASP A 173 21.38 27.30 -8.29
C ASP A 173 20.78 26.03 -8.93
N PHE A 174 19.45 25.90 -8.99
CA PHE A 174 18.78 24.72 -9.56
C PHE A 174 18.75 24.70 -11.08
N LYS A 175 19.11 25.78 -11.76
CA LYS A 175 19.15 25.81 -13.22
C LYS A 175 20.11 24.74 -13.76
N GLY A 176 19.62 23.90 -14.68
CA GLY A 176 20.37 22.79 -15.28
C GLY A 176 20.53 21.56 -14.38
N ARG A 177 19.81 21.51 -13.25
CA ARG A 177 19.93 20.42 -12.28
C ARG A 177 18.91 19.33 -12.45
N ALA A 178 19.24 18.15 -11.93
CA ALA A 178 18.38 16.96 -11.91
C ALA A 178 17.92 16.65 -10.48
N ILE A 179 16.61 16.70 -10.25
CA ILE A 179 15.96 16.39 -8.98
C ILE A 179 15.14 15.12 -9.14
N ALA A 180 15.37 14.11 -8.31
CA ALA A 180 14.58 12.90 -8.32
C ALA A 180 13.36 13.00 -7.38
N THR A 181 12.28 12.29 -7.76
CA THR A 181 11.06 12.10 -6.96
C THR A 181 10.61 10.64 -7.06
N PRO A 182 9.87 10.05 -6.07
CA PRO A 182 9.58 8.61 -6.06
C PRO A 182 8.79 8.09 -7.26
N GLN A 183 7.80 8.85 -7.72
CA GLN A 183 6.96 8.48 -8.87
C GLN A 183 6.24 9.73 -9.40
N LEU A 184 6.04 9.79 -10.72
CA LEU A 184 5.29 10.87 -11.39
C LEU A 184 3.87 10.96 -10.81
N GLY A 185 3.45 12.18 -10.41
CA GLY A 185 2.14 12.43 -9.81
C GLY A 185 2.00 11.96 -8.36
N GLY A 186 3.07 11.48 -7.73
CA GLY A 186 3.15 11.26 -6.30
C GLY A 186 3.22 12.59 -5.53
N THR A 187 2.97 12.55 -4.21
CA THR A 187 2.95 13.76 -3.37
C THR A 187 4.26 14.54 -3.47
N GLN A 188 5.41 13.88 -3.40
CA GLN A 188 6.72 14.51 -3.49
C GLN A 188 7.02 15.05 -4.90
N ASP A 189 6.51 14.40 -5.94
CA ASP A 189 6.67 14.87 -7.32
C ASP A 189 5.88 16.15 -7.58
N VAL A 190 4.64 16.20 -7.09
CA VAL A 190 3.80 17.41 -7.15
C VAL A 190 4.46 18.54 -6.37
N ALA A 191 4.90 18.30 -5.13
CA ALA A 191 5.54 19.29 -4.28
C ALA A 191 6.84 19.84 -4.91
N ALA A 192 7.71 18.97 -5.44
CA ALA A 192 8.95 19.38 -6.10
C ALA A 192 8.67 20.28 -7.31
N ARG A 193 7.73 19.87 -8.17
CA ARG A 193 7.34 20.64 -9.34
C ARG A 193 6.68 21.96 -8.97
N ALA A 194 5.79 21.99 -8.00
CA ALA A 194 5.11 23.19 -7.53
C ALA A 194 6.13 24.19 -6.96
N TRP A 195 7.06 23.72 -6.14
CA TRP A 195 8.12 24.56 -5.58
C TRP A 195 9.03 25.14 -6.68
N LEU A 196 9.53 24.31 -7.60
CA LEU A 196 10.39 24.76 -8.71
C LEU A 196 9.67 25.77 -9.62
N LYS A 197 8.39 25.52 -9.93
CA LYS A 197 7.58 26.46 -10.71
C LYS A 197 7.42 27.80 -10.00
N LYS A 198 7.23 27.80 -8.66
CA LYS A 198 7.18 29.02 -7.82
C LYS A 198 8.50 29.79 -7.86
N GLN A 199 9.64 29.10 -8.06
CA GLN A 199 10.94 29.73 -8.27
C GLN A 199 11.15 30.25 -9.72
N GLY A 200 10.15 30.11 -10.61
CA GLY A 200 10.18 30.57 -11.98
C GLY A 200 10.75 29.57 -12.99
N TYR A 201 11.03 28.34 -12.60
CA TYR A 201 11.62 27.35 -13.50
C TYR A 201 10.60 26.69 -14.43
N ARG A 202 11.03 26.46 -15.67
CA ARG A 202 10.36 25.53 -16.58
C ARG A 202 10.88 24.11 -16.32
N ILE A 203 9.94 23.22 -15.97
CA ILE A 203 10.22 21.86 -15.50
C ILE A 203 9.98 20.87 -16.64
N THR A 204 10.92 19.93 -16.82
CA THR A 204 10.79 18.86 -17.82
C THR A 204 11.33 17.53 -17.25
N GLN A 205 11.20 16.44 -18.02
CA GLN A 205 11.83 15.15 -17.73
C GLN A 205 13.09 14.91 -18.57
N LEU A 206 13.23 15.57 -19.71
CA LEU A 206 14.29 15.28 -20.68
C LEU A 206 15.23 16.45 -20.92
N SER A 207 14.69 17.65 -20.99
CA SER A 207 15.46 18.87 -21.24
C SER A 207 14.69 20.08 -20.74
N GLY A 208 15.37 21.08 -20.23
CA GLY A 208 14.74 22.28 -19.71
C GLY A 208 15.62 22.98 -18.69
N GLU A 209 15.01 23.89 -17.91
CA GLU A 209 15.78 24.62 -16.91
C GLU A 209 16.05 23.78 -15.67
N VAL A 210 15.12 22.87 -15.29
CA VAL A 210 15.30 21.87 -14.24
C VAL A 210 14.64 20.56 -14.66
N MET A 211 15.31 19.45 -14.45
CA MET A 211 14.76 18.12 -14.69
C MET A 211 14.19 17.55 -13.39
N VAL A 212 12.94 17.10 -13.42
CA VAL A 212 12.32 16.33 -12.33
C VAL A 212 12.10 14.90 -12.80
N LEU A 213 12.87 13.98 -12.21
CA LEU A 213 13.02 12.59 -12.66
C LEU A 213 12.28 11.64 -11.71
N PRO A 214 11.15 11.05 -12.10
CA PRO A 214 10.52 9.99 -11.34
C PRO A 214 11.43 8.76 -11.25
N THR A 215 11.85 8.42 -10.04
CA THR A 215 12.85 7.38 -9.77
C THR A 215 12.49 6.66 -8.47
N PRO A 216 12.44 5.32 -8.40
CA PRO A 216 12.16 4.60 -7.16
C PRO A 216 13.16 4.95 -6.05
N ASN A 217 12.68 4.98 -4.81
CA ASN A 217 13.51 5.43 -3.67
C ASN A 217 14.86 4.71 -3.52
N PRO A 218 14.98 3.37 -3.67
CA PRO A 218 16.28 2.72 -3.60
C PRO A 218 17.26 3.21 -4.67
N ASP A 219 16.75 3.44 -5.90
CA ASP A 219 17.56 3.92 -7.03
C ASP A 219 17.96 5.39 -6.84
N GLN A 220 17.06 6.21 -6.22
CA GLN A 220 17.39 7.60 -5.86
C GLN A 220 18.64 7.67 -4.99
N LEU A 221 18.72 6.83 -3.94
CA LEU A 221 19.87 6.82 -3.03
C LEU A 221 21.15 6.44 -3.77
N SER A 222 21.12 5.39 -4.57
CA SER A 222 22.27 4.93 -5.35
C SER A 222 22.76 6.00 -6.34
N LEU A 223 21.84 6.59 -7.09
CA LEU A 223 22.16 7.64 -8.06
C LEU A 223 22.66 8.93 -7.38
N PHE A 224 22.15 9.24 -6.18
CA PHE A 224 22.59 10.38 -5.40
C PHE A 224 24.02 10.19 -4.86
N ILE A 225 24.33 9.02 -4.31
CA ILE A 225 25.68 8.65 -3.87
C ILE A 225 26.69 8.71 -5.04
N ASP A 226 26.26 8.27 -6.23
CA ASP A 226 27.05 8.31 -7.47
C ASP A 226 27.15 9.73 -8.08
N ASN A 227 26.64 10.78 -7.42
CA ASN A 227 26.59 12.17 -7.95
C ASN A 227 25.85 12.31 -9.30
N LYS A 228 24.93 11.40 -9.63
CA LYS A 228 24.09 11.47 -10.84
C LYS A 228 22.81 12.28 -10.63
N LEU A 229 22.47 12.59 -9.39
CA LEU A 229 21.38 13.47 -9.00
C LEU A 229 21.92 14.63 -8.19
N ASP A 230 21.43 15.83 -8.47
CA ASP A 230 21.79 17.03 -7.70
C ASP A 230 20.96 17.17 -6.44
N GLY A 231 19.74 16.63 -6.44
CA GLY A 231 18.85 16.60 -5.29
C GLY A 231 17.78 15.52 -5.40
N VAL A 232 17.14 15.25 -4.28
CA VAL A 232 16.07 14.26 -4.15
C VAL A 232 14.97 14.83 -3.26
N TRP A 233 13.74 14.87 -3.76
CA TRP A 233 12.57 15.18 -2.94
C TRP A 233 11.87 13.88 -2.55
N THR A 234 11.98 13.51 -1.29
CA THR A 234 11.52 12.22 -0.79
C THR A 234 10.95 12.31 0.63
N VAL A 235 10.70 11.16 1.26
CA VAL A 235 10.19 11.03 2.63
C VAL A 235 11.09 10.12 3.47
N GLU A 236 10.88 10.15 4.80
CA GLU A 236 11.57 9.25 5.72
C GLU A 236 11.22 7.76 5.47
N PRO A 237 12.20 6.86 5.53
CA PRO A 237 13.57 7.03 6.02
C PRO A 237 14.58 7.47 4.95
N TRP A 238 14.16 7.77 3.76
CA TRP A 238 15.06 8.08 2.64
C TRP A 238 15.74 9.44 2.79
N VAL A 239 15.08 10.42 3.46
CA VAL A 239 15.70 11.71 3.81
C VAL A 239 16.92 11.47 4.69
N SER A 240 16.76 10.75 5.80
CA SER A 240 17.87 10.40 6.71
C SER A 240 18.95 9.57 6.02
N ARG A 241 18.59 8.65 5.13
CA ARG A 241 19.55 7.87 4.36
C ARG A 241 20.39 8.73 3.42
N LEU A 242 19.77 9.69 2.75
CA LEU A 242 20.49 10.63 1.88
C LEU A 242 21.44 11.53 2.68
N GLU A 243 21.07 11.94 3.90
CA GLU A 243 21.97 12.69 4.78
C GLU A 243 23.13 11.82 5.29
N MET A 244 22.84 10.66 5.87
CA MET A 244 23.82 9.84 6.59
C MET A 244 24.68 8.99 5.65
N GLU A 245 24.07 8.36 4.63
CA GLU A 245 24.76 7.50 3.68
C GLU A 245 25.27 8.28 2.46
N GLY A 246 24.49 9.26 1.97
CA GLY A 246 24.79 10.06 0.78
C GLY A 246 25.53 11.37 1.07
N LYS A 247 25.76 11.74 2.34
CA LYS A 247 26.34 13.03 2.76
C LYS A 247 25.58 14.25 2.22
N GLY A 248 24.28 14.08 1.99
CA GLY A 248 23.38 15.13 1.55
C GLY A 248 23.09 16.15 2.65
N LYS A 249 22.53 17.28 2.25
CA LYS A 249 22.02 18.32 3.16
C LYS A 249 20.56 18.60 2.84
N ILE A 250 19.73 18.77 3.87
CA ILE A 250 18.37 19.24 3.69
C ILE A 250 18.43 20.68 3.18
N PHE A 251 17.86 20.90 2.00
CA PHE A 251 17.64 22.22 1.42
C PHE A 251 16.31 22.82 1.85
N LEU A 252 15.27 21.98 1.89
CA LEU A 252 13.92 22.36 2.30
C LEU A 252 13.26 21.17 3.02
N GLU A 253 12.74 21.43 4.22
CA GLU A 253 11.98 20.46 5.01
C GLU A 253 10.49 20.83 5.04
N GLN A 254 9.60 19.84 4.85
CA GLN A 254 8.16 19.98 4.96
C GLN A 254 7.71 19.40 6.31
N LYS A 255 7.47 20.26 7.32
CA LYS A 255 7.18 19.81 8.71
C LYS A 255 5.72 19.48 8.95
N ASP A 256 4.80 20.37 8.51
CA ASP A 256 3.38 20.33 8.86
C ASP A 256 2.49 19.95 7.67
N VAL A 257 3.06 19.34 6.64
CA VAL A 257 2.31 18.90 5.46
C VAL A 257 1.80 17.48 5.63
N ILE A 258 0.64 17.18 5.06
CA ILE A 258 0.11 15.83 5.02
C ILE A 258 1.01 14.98 4.12
N THR A 259 1.67 13.98 4.69
CA THR A 259 2.50 13.03 3.92
C THR A 259 1.82 11.69 3.75
N THR A 260 0.94 11.31 4.68
CA THR A 260 0.19 10.07 4.59
C THR A 260 -1.23 10.23 5.15
N VAL A 261 -2.19 9.71 4.40
CA VAL A 261 -3.59 9.53 4.80
C VAL A 261 -3.97 8.05 4.70
N LEU A 262 -4.99 7.64 5.45
CA LEU A 262 -5.66 6.37 5.27
C LEU A 262 -6.85 6.56 4.33
N VAL A 263 -6.89 5.80 3.25
CA VAL A 263 -8.02 5.80 2.30
C VAL A 263 -8.74 4.46 2.29
N ALA A 264 -10.01 4.48 1.94
CA ALA A 264 -10.81 3.29 1.66
C ALA A 264 -11.45 3.40 0.27
N SER A 265 -11.58 2.27 -0.44
CA SER A 265 -12.34 2.23 -1.67
C SER A 265 -13.83 2.45 -1.36
N VAL A 266 -14.54 3.15 -2.26
CA VAL A 266 -15.99 3.36 -2.14
C VAL A 266 -16.73 2.00 -2.10
N LYS A 267 -16.23 1.03 -2.84
CA LYS A 267 -16.76 -0.36 -2.82
C LYS A 267 -16.65 -0.99 -1.43
N ALA A 268 -15.50 -0.88 -0.75
CA ALA A 268 -15.34 -1.41 0.62
C ALA A 268 -16.25 -0.68 1.62
N LEU A 269 -16.37 0.64 1.50
CA LEU A 269 -17.28 1.45 2.31
C LEU A 269 -18.75 1.08 2.09
N GLY A 270 -19.16 0.72 0.88
CA GLY A 270 -20.52 0.26 0.58
C GLY A 270 -20.78 -1.16 1.08
N ALA A 271 -19.93 -2.11 0.70
CA ALA A 271 -20.16 -3.53 0.94
C ALA A 271 -19.77 -4.00 2.37
N ARG A 272 -18.84 -3.30 3.04
CA ARG A 272 -18.24 -3.73 4.31
C ARG A 272 -18.05 -2.55 5.28
N ARG A 273 -19.02 -1.64 5.33
CA ARG A 273 -18.93 -0.39 6.11
C ARG A 273 -18.53 -0.61 7.56
N GLU A 274 -19.17 -1.54 8.25
CA GLU A 274 -18.89 -1.83 9.66
C GLU A 274 -17.47 -2.36 9.88
N LEU A 275 -16.95 -3.12 8.92
CA LEU A 275 -15.58 -3.62 8.98
C LEU A 275 -14.57 -2.47 8.78
N VAL A 276 -14.82 -1.58 7.83
CA VAL A 276 -13.99 -0.38 7.60
C VAL A 276 -14.04 0.53 8.83
N LYS A 277 -15.21 0.74 9.44
CA LYS A 277 -15.38 1.52 10.67
C LYS A 277 -14.54 0.95 11.83
N LYS A 278 -14.58 -0.37 12.05
CA LYS A 278 -13.73 -1.02 13.05
C LYS A 278 -12.24 -0.87 12.74
N PHE A 279 -11.86 -0.97 11.45
CA PHE A 279 -10.48 -0.75 11.03
C PHE A 279 -10.01 0.68 11.35
N VAL A 280 -10.82 1.67 11.04
CA VAL A 280 -10.52 3.08 11.35
C VAL A 280 -10.40 3.30 12.86
N ALA A 281 -11.32 2.76 13.67
CA ALA A 281 -11.22 2.84 15.12
C ALA A 281 -9.91 2.21 15.64
N ALA A 282 -9.56 1.03 15.14
CA ALA A 282 -8.31 0.36 15.48
C ALA A 282 -7.06 1.13 15.00
N HIS A 283 -7.16 1.85 13.88
CA HIS A 283 -6.10 2.74 13.39
C HIS A 283 -5.90 3.95 14.32
N LEU A 284 -6.97 4.54 14.84
CA LEU A 284 -6.89 5.62 15.81
C LEU A 284 -6.14 5.15 17.07
N GLU A 285 -6.57 4.03 17.64
CA GLU A 285 -5.91 3.42 18.82
C GLU A 285 -4.43 3.11 18.56
N LEU A 286 -4.10 2.58 17.37
CA LEU A 286 -2.71 2.28 16.99
C LEU A 286 -1.87 3.54 16.89
N THR A 287 -2.44 4.62 16.34
CA THR A 287 -1.73 5.90 16.23
C THR A 287 -1.41 6.47 17.61
N GLU A 288 -2.38 6.41 18.54
CA GLU A 288 -2.13 6.79 19.94
C GLU A 288 -1.07 5.89 20.60
N TRP A 289 -1.14 4.59 20.37
CA TRP A 289 -0.17 3.65 20.92
C TRP A 289 1.26 3.93 20.41
N ILE A 290 1.42 4.21 19.11
CA ILE A 290 2.72 4.59 18.50
C ILE A 290 3.28 5.84 19.19
N ASN A 291 2.45 6.85 19.41
CA ASN A 291 2.87 8.10 20.06
C ASN A 291 3.25 7.91 21.53
N LYS A 292 2.57 7.00 22.24
CA LYS A 292 2.85 6.67 23.64
C LYS A 292 4.04 5.71 23.83
N ASN A 293 4.36 4.92 22.79
CA ASN A 293 5.39 3.87 22.84
C ASN A 293 6.38 3.99 21.67
N PRO A 294 7.05 5.15 21.49
CA PRO A 294 7.85 5.42 20.29
C PRO A 294 8.99 4.42 20.09
N ASP A 295 9.67 3.99 21.15
CA ASP A 295 10.81 3.07 21.03
C ASP A 295 10.38 1.68 20.55
N GLU A 296 9.26 1.17 21.06
CA GLU A 296 8.71 -0.09 20.60
C GLU A 296 8.15 0.02 19.17
N ALA A 297 7.50 1.14 18.83
CA ALA A 297 7.02 1.42 17.50
C ALA A 297 8.18 1.50 16.47
N LYS A 298 9.29 2.16 16.80
CA LYS A 298 10.52 2.21 15.99
C LYS A 298 11.08 0.80 15.74
N ARG A 299 11.16 -0.01 16.82
CA ARG A 299 11.67 -1.38 16.74
C ARG A 299 10.81 -2.24 15.81
N MET A 300 9.48 -2.18 15.95
CA MET A 300 8.53 -2.93 15.11
C MET A 300 8.54 -2.44 13.66
N ALA A 301 8.55 -1.13 13.43
CA ALA A 301 8.62 -0.56 12.08
C ALA A 301 9.92 -0.99 11.38
N ASN A 302 11.06 -0.98 12.07
CA ASN A 302 12.33 -1.45 11.52
C ASN A 302 12.32 -2.97 11.23
N ALA A 303 11.71 -3.77 12.09
CA ALA A 303 11.53 -5.20 11.84
C ALA A 303 10.67 -5.46 10.59
N ALA A 304 9.57 -4.72 10.41
CA ALA A 304 8.77 -4.79 9.20
C ALA A 304 9.56 -4.38 7.95
N LEU A 305 10.29 -3.27 8.01
CA LEU A 305 11.16 -2.81 6.93
C LEU A 305 12.21 -3.85 6.55
N LYS A 306 12.84 -4.51 7.54
CA LYS A 306 13.78 -5.61 7.30
C LYS A 306 13.14 -6.75 6.52
N VAL A 307 11.91 -7.14 6.84
CA VAL A 307 11.20 -8.21 6.12
C VAL A 307 10.93 -7.80 4.67
N ILE A 308 10.49 -6.55 4.45
CA ILE A 308 10.11 -6.03 3.12
C ILE A 308 11.34 -5.79 2.25
N THR A 309 12.35 -5.09 2.77
CA THR A 309 13.52 -4.63 2.01
C THR A 309 14.70 -5.60 2.08
N LYS A 310 14.58 -6.68 2.87
CA LYS A 310 15.64 -7.66 3.17
C LYS A 310 16.85 -7.08 3.92
N LYS A 311 16.78 -5.83 4.34
CA LYS A 311 17.85 -5.14 5.09
C LYS A 311 17.24 -4.34 6.25
N ALA A 312 17.72 -4.59 7.48
CA ALA A 312 17.40 -3.75 8.63
C ALA A 312 18.11 -2.39 8.48
N MET A 313 17.48 -1.34 8.97
CA MET A 313 18.15 -0.04 9.11
C MET A 313 18.90 0.00 10.43
N PRO A 314 20.04 0.69 10.48
CA PRO A 314 20.69 1.02 11.75
C PRO A 314 19.71 1.72 12.69
N PRO A 315 19.67 1.40 14.00
CA PRO A 315 18.77 2.06 14.95
C PRO A 315 18.93 3.59 14.95
N GLU A 316 20.14 4.09 14.86
CA GLU A 316 20.46 5.53 14.81
C GLU A 316 19.84 6.24 13.59
N LEU A 317 19.65 5.54 12.49
CA LEU A 317 18.97 6.10 11.32
C LEU A 317 17.46 6.26 11.59
N ILE A 318 16.85 5.28 12.25
CA ILE A 318 15.44 5.37 12.66
C ILE A 318 15.26 6.49 13.69
N ASP A 319 16.16 6.60 14.66
CA ASP A 319 16.15 7.65 15.68
C ASP A 319 16.33 9.04 15.08
N HIS A 320 17.14 9.17 14.02
CA HIS A 320 17.30 10.41 13.26
C HIS A 320 16.05 10.79 12.45
N ALA A 321 15.38 9.80 11.85
CA ALA A 321 14.20 10.00 11.01
C ALA A 321 12.92 10.30 11.80
N TRP A 322 12.72 9.62 12.93
CA TRP A 322 11.45 9.61 13.67
C TRP A 322 10.96 11.00 14.13
N PRO A 323 11.84 11.89 14.69
CA PRO A 323 11.43 13.21 15.15
C PRO A 323 10.90 14.17 14.07
N ARG A 324 11.12 13.85 12.78
CA ARG A 324 10.59 14.64 11.67
C ARG A 324 9.13 14.33 11.35
N LEU A 325 8.54 13.34 12.02
CA LEU A 325 7.21 12.85 11.77
C LEU A 325 6.27 13.18 12.93
N THR A 326 5.03 13.55 12.58
CA THR A 326 3.92 13.61 13.52
C THR A 326 2.90 12.57 13.09
N PHE A 327 2.71 11.52 13.89
CA PHE A 327 1.65 10.53 13.65
C PHE A 327 0.36 11.05 14.22
N THR A 328 -0.64 11.23 13.36
CA THR A 328 -1.93 11.81 13.71
C THR A 328 -3.03 11.28 12.83
N THR A 329 -4.24 11.20 13.38
CA THR A 329 -5.45 10.82 12.64
C THR A 329 -6.21 12.04 12.11
N GLU A 330 -5.79 13.23 12.52
CA GLU A 330 -6.38 14.49 12.08
C GLU A 330 -5.81 14.94 10.73
N LEU A 331 -6.63 15.67 10.00
CA LEU A 331 -6.21 16.36 8.78
C LEU A 331 -6.12 17.86 9.09
N PRO A 332 -4.96 18.49 8.93
CA PRO A 332 -4.82 19.93 9.13
C PRO A 332 -5.82 20.71 8.27
N LYS A 333 -6.46 21.71 8.87
CA LYS A 333 -7.39 22.59 8.15
C LYS A 333 -6.68 23.23 6.96
N GLY A 334 -7.30 23.15 5.78
CA GLY A 334 -6.73 23.68 4.53
C GLY A 334 -5.61 22.83 3.92
N GLY A 335 -5.23 21.70 4.55
CA GLY A 335 -4.12 20.86 4.04
C GLY A 335 -4.43 20.16 2.72
N LEU A 336 -5.68 19.72 2.53
CA LEU A 336 -6.10 19.10 1.26
C LEU A 336 -6.30 20.16 0.17
N GLU A 337 -6.83 21.34 0.52
CA GLU A 337 -6.95 22.48 -0.39
C GLU A 337 -5.58 22.97 -0.88
N ALA A 338 -4.58 22.98 0.00
CA ALA A 338 -3.20 23.30 -0.37
C ALA A 338 -2.63 22.26 -1.34
N ALA A 339 -2.85 20.96 -1.09
CA ALA A 339 -2.44 19.89 -1.99
C ALA A 339 -3.12 19.98 -3.37
N VAL A 340 -4.41 20.36 -3.41
CA VAL A 340 -5.13 20.63 -4.67
C VAL A 340 -4.51 21.82 -5.40
N ALA A 341 -4.25 22.93 -4.71
CA ALA A 341 -3.67 24.12 -5.32
C ALA A 341 -2.26 23.86 -5.91
N GLU A 342 -1.43 23.11 -5.19
CA GLU A 342 -0.13 22.66 -5.70
C GLU A 342 -0.28 21.81 -6.96
N ALA A 343 -1.14 20.78 -6.93
CA ALA A 343 -1.38 19.90 -8.07
C ALA A 343 -1.96 20.64 -9.29
N GLN A 344 -2.84 21.60 -9.07
CA GLN A 344 -3.37 22.48 -10.12
C GLN A 344 -2.28 23.38 -10.70
N SER A 345 -1.42 23.95 -9.85
CA SER A 345 -0.33 24.82 -10.28
C SER A 345 0.59 24.17 -11.31
N VAL A 346 0.76 22.84 -11.24
CA VAL A 346 1.63 22.05 -12.12
C VAL A 346 0.87 21.16 -13.13
N GLY A 347 -0.46 21.30 -13.20
CA GLY A 347 -1.30 20.69 -14.24
C GLY A 347 -1.69 19.23 -13.99
N PHE A 348 -1.44 18.66 -12.79
CA PHE A 348 -1.93 17.33 -12.43
C PHE A 348 -3.44 17.31 -12.15
N LEU A 349 -3.97 18.40 -11.62
CA LEU A 349 -5.41 18.61 -11.44
C LEU A 349 -5.88 19.85 -12.22
N ARG A 350 -7.14 19.87 -12.64
CA ARG A 350 -7.71 20.98 -13.43
C ARG A 350 -9.13 21.27 -12.98
N GLY A 351 -9.58 22.49 -13.23
CA GLY A 351 -10.95 22.95 -12.95
C GLY A 351 -11.23 23.12 -11.45
N LYS A 352 -12.49 23.40 -11.14
CA LYS A 352 -12.97 23.49 -9.75
C LYS A 352 -13.17 22.09 -9.20
N ILE A 353 -12.55 21.77 -8.06
CA ILE A 353 -12.61 20.47 -7.42
C ILE A 353 -13.48 20.60 -6.17
N ASP A 354 -14.52 19.78 -6.11
CA ASP A 354 -15.37 19.65 -4.93
C ASP A 354 -14.83 18.55 -4.02
N LEU A 355 -14.33 18.93 -2.85
CA LEU A 355 -13.78 18.02 -1.84
C LEU A 355 -14.84 17.54 -0.82
N SER A 356 -16.10 17.97 -0.93
CA SER A 356 -17.15 17.71 0.08
C SER A 356 -17.40 16.23 0.36
N ARG A 357 -17.17 15.36 -0.64
CA ARG A 357 -17.31 13.89 -0.52
C ARG A 357 -15.99 13.17 -0.32
N LEU A 358 -14.84 13.86 -0.39
CA LEU A 358 -13.53 13.19 -0.34
C LEU A 358 -13.24 12.61 1.04
N VAL A 359 -13.54 13.37 2.10
CA VAL A 359 -13.32 12.95 3.49
C VAL A 359 -14.62 12.39 4.05
N THR A 360 -14.56 11.23 4.67
CA THR A 360 -15.72 10.60 5.30
C THR A 360 -15.35 9.89 6.60
N SER A 361 -16.26 9.90 7.56
CA SER A 361 -16.22 9.00 8.73
C SER A 361 -17.07 7.77 8.41
N PRO A 362 -16.49 6.57 8.39
CA PRO A 362 -17.20 5.34 8.03
C PRO A 362 -18.22 4.89 9.08
#